data_688c52adf7b043bd95d114227201e48f
#
_entry.id   688c52adf7b043bd95d114227201e48f
#
_cell.length_a   1.000
_cell.length_b   1.000
_cell.length_c   1.000
_cell.angle_alpha   90.00
_cell.angle_beta   90.00
_cell.angle_gamma   90.00
#
_symmetry.space_group_name_H-M   'P 1'
#
loop_
_entity.id
_entity.type
_entity.pdbx_description
1 polymer ?
#
loop_
_entity_poly.entity_id
_entity_poly.type
_entity_poly.pdbx_seq_one_letter_code
_entity_poly.pdbx_strand_id
1 'polypeptide(L)'
;GNGEVIFKKYSPLAELGEPAAVYADVLARRLRCAVAVCDREHIVAAAGAGKGELLGAPLPPEIEPLLARRKLYTAPASAAEREPLGSRYLLCAAPILVHGDIEGGVLLHGTLREAAPNAETVRAAATAAEFLARWMEE
;
A
#
# COMPACT_ATOMS: atom_id res chain seq x y z
N GLY A 1 16.99 -16.29 -21.70
CA GLY A 1 16.74 -16.43 -23.10
C GLY A 1 17.15 -17.79 -23.57
N ASN A 2 17.13 -18.06 -24.82
CA ASN A 2 17.59 -19.31 -25.39
C ASN A 2 16.98 -20.54 -24.77
N GLY A 3 15.69 -20.56 -24.56
CA GLY A 3 15.01 -21.69 -23.98
C GLY A 3 15.16 -21.80 -22.48
N GLU A 4 15.92 -20.93 -21.88
CA GLU A 4 15.96 -20.85 -20.44
C GLU A 4 14.77 -20.08 -19.94
N VAL A 5 13.99 -20.73 -19.13
CA VAL A 5 12.94 -20.03 -18.40
C VAL A 5 13.60 -19.46 -17.17
N ILE A 6 13.96 -18.21 -17.25
CA ILE A 6 14.42 -17.49 -16.08
C ILE A 6 13.17 -17.14 -15.28
N PHE A 7 12.92 -17.90 -14.24
CA PHE A 7 11.86 -17.55 -13.31
C PHE A 7 12.31 -16.39 -12.46
N LYS A 8 12.16 -15.19 -12.97
CA LYS A 8 12.21 -14.02 -12.12
C LYS A 8 10.84 -13.90 -11.47
N LYS A 9 10.84 -13.87 -10.15
CA LYS A 9 9.67 -13.42 -9.43
C LYS A 9 9.48 -11.93 -9.71
N TYR A 10 8.70 -11.63 -10.71
CA TYR A 10 8.24 -10.26 -10.87
C TYR A 10 7.10 -10.02 -9.92
N SER A 11 7.19 -8.95 -9.14
CA SER A 11 6.01 -8.37 -8.58
C SER A 11 5.29 -7.65 -9.73
N PRO A 12 4.06 -8.03 -10.10
CA PRO A 12 3.31 -7.27 -11.10
C PRO A 12 3.15 -5.81 -10.71
N LEU A 13 3.04 -5.51 -9.42
CA LEU A 13 2.97 -4.14 -8.92
C LEU A 13 4.25 -3.35 -9.17
N ALA A 14 5.41 -4.01 -9.10
CA ALA A 14 6.68 -3.35 -9.42
C ALA A 14 6.73 -2.93 -10.88
N GLU A 15 6.12 -3.69 -11.80
CA GLU A 15 6.01 -3.35 -13.21
C GLU A 15 5.07 -2.16 -13.45
N LEU A 16 4.14 -1.92 -12.52
CA LEU A 16 3.23 -0.78 -12.54
C LEU A 16 3.83 0.46 -11.85
N GLY A 17 5.14 0.47 -11.58
CA GLY A 17 5.79 1.49 -10.77
C GLY A 17 5.37 2.92 -11.07
N GLU A 18 5.33 3.31 -12.36
CA GLU A 18 4.91 4.66 -12.72
C GLU A 18 3.42 4.91 -12.52
N PRO A 19 2.50 4.07 -13.03
CA PRO A 19 1.07 4.24 -12.74
C PRO A 19 0.74 4.22 -11.25
N ALA A 20 1.38 3.33 -10.49
CA ALA A 20 1.17 3.28 -9.05
C ALA A 20 1.67 4.56 -8.37
N ALA A 21 2.81 5.09 -8.80
CA ALA A 21 3.34 6.33 -8.26
C ALA A 21 2.45 7.53 -8.56
N VAL A 22 1.93 7.62 -9.78
CA VAL A 22 1.00 8.69 -10.17
C VAL A 22 -0.28 8.61 -9.34
N TYR A 23 -0.83 7.40 -9.21
CA TYR A 23 -2.06 7.21 -8.43
C TYR A 23 -1.84 7.55 -6.96
N ALA A 24 -0.73 7.11 -6.39
CA ALA A 24 -0.38 7.42 -5.00
C ALA A 24 -0.27 8.94 -4.79
N ASP A 25 0.35 9.65 -5.73
CA ASP A 25 0.49 11.11 -5.65
C ASP A 25 -0.88 11.80 -5.68
N VAL A 26 -1.73 11.44 -6.61
CA VAL A 26 -3.08 12.00 -6.70
C VAL A 26 -3.87 11.71 -5.42
N LEU A 27 -3.81 10.48 -4.94
CA LEU A 27 -4.52 10.08 -3.74
C LEU A 27 -4.03 10.85 -2.51
N ALA A 28 -2.70 10.98 -2.37
CA ALA A 28 -2.12 11.71 -1.25
C ALA A 28 -2.57 13.18 -1.23
N ARG A 29 -2.60 13.81 -2.38
CA ARG A 29 -3.07 15.19 -2.50
C ARG A 29 -4.55 15.34 -2.17
N ARG A 30 -5.38 14.43 -2.67
CA ARG A 30 -6.83 14.47 -2.44
C ARG A 30 -7.18 14.22 -0.98
N LEU A 31 -6.53 13.26 -0.35
CA LEU A 31 -6.78 12.88 1.03
C LEU A 31 -6.00 13.70 2.04
N ARG A 32 -5.00 14.45 1.61
CA ARG A 32 -4.04 15.13 2.49
C ARG A 32 -3.43 14.16 3.49
N CYS A 33 -3.05 13.00 2.99
CA CYS A 33 -2.53 11.90 3.78
C CYS A 33 -1.37 11.26 3.02
N ALA A 34 -0.34 10.82 3.72
CA ALA A 34 0.75 10.11 3.08
C ALA A 34 0.29 8.72 2.64
N VAL A 35 0.68 8.33 1.43
CA VAL A 35 0.27 7.09 0.79
C VAL A 35 1.49 6.29 0.39
N ALA A 36 1.45 4.99 0.59
CA ALA A 36 2.41 4.05 0.04
C ALA A 36 1.67 2.91 -0.64
N VAL A 37 2.25 2.41 -1.73
CA VAL A 37 1.76 1.20 -2.38
C VAL A 37 2.85 0.15 -2.23
N CYS A 38 2.49 -1.02 -1.75
CA CYS A 38 3.43 -2.11 -1.57
C CYS A 38 3.02 -3.33 -2.38
N ASP A 39 4.02 -4.12 -2.76
CA ASP A 39 3.79 -5.52 -3.10
C ASP A 39 3.88 -6.35 -1.81
N ARG A 40 4.11 -7.64 -1.90
CA ARG A 40 4.18 -8.49 -0.70
C ARG A 40 5.49 -8.33 0.07
N GLU A 41 6.50 -7.70 -0.51
CA GLU A 41 7.84 -7.64 0.04
C GLU A 41 8.38 -6.23 0.24
N HIS A 42 8.02 -5.29 -0.64
CA HIS A 42 8.59 -3.94 -0.65
C HIS A 42 7.55 -2.87 -0.93
N ILE A 43 7.90 -1.65 -0.59
CA ILE A 43 7.13 -0.47 -0.96
C ILE A 43 7.58 -0.04 -2.35
N VAL A 44 6.66 -0.11 -3.31
CA VAL A 44 6.94 0.11 -4.74
C VAL A 44 6.57 1.51 -5.22
N ALA A 45 5.73 2.22 -4.47
CA ALA A 45 5.38 3.61 -4.75
C ALA A 45 5.05 4.31 -3.44
N ALA A 46 5.30 5.60 -3.40
CA ALA A 46 5.01 6.40 -2.21
C ALA A 46 4.78 7.85 -2.62
N ALA A 47 3.94 8.54 -1.85
CA ALA A 47 3.66 9.96 -2.05
C ALA A 47 3.37 10.63 -0.71
N GLY A 48 3.73 11.90 -0.63
CA GLY A 48 3.58 12.67 0.61
C GLY A 48 4.74 12.50 1.56
N ALA A 49 4.51 12.81 2.83
CA ALA A 49 5.55 12.73 3.85
C ALA A 49 6.07 11.29 4.01
N GLY A 50 7.36 11.15 4.23
CA GLY A 50 7.99 9.85 4.42
C GLY A 50 8.37 9.12 3.13
N LYS A 51 8.10 9.69 1.95
CA LYS A 51 8.42 9.05 0.68
C LYS A 51 9.88 8.61 0.59
N GLY A 52 10.81 9.49 0.96
CA GLY A 52 12.24 9.19 0.85
C GLY A 52 12.69 8.02 1.70
N GLU A 53 12.07 7.84 2.86
CA GLU A 53 12.35 6.73 3.75
C GLU A 53 11.70 5.43 3.27
N LEU A 54 10.47 5.52 2.78
CA LEU A 54 9.65 4.34 2.53
C LEU A 54 9.83 3.74 1.14
N LEU A 55 10.04 4.56 0.11
CA LEU A 55 10.14 4.05 -1.25
C LEU A 55 11.30 3.06 -1.39
N GLY A 56 11.01 1.84 -1.79
CA GLY A 56 11.98 0.76 -1.92
C GLY A 56 12.28 0.02 -0.63
N ALA A 57 11.74 0.47 0.50
CA ALA A 57 11.97 -0.19 1.79
C ALA A 57 11.23 -1.53 1.86
N PRO A 58 11.75 -2.48 2.63
CA PRO A 58 11.03 -3.72 2.89
C PRO A 58 9.71 -3.44 3.61
N LEU A 59 8.70 -4.23 3.27
CA LEU A 59 7.41 -4.17 3.98
C LEU A 59 7.61 -4.74 5.39
N PRO A 60 7.24 -4.00 6.44
CA PRO A 60 7.33 -4.54 7.80
C PRO A 60 6.53 -5.83 7.95
N PRO A 61 7.11 -6.86 8.62
CA PRO A 61 6.45 -8.16 8.75
C PRO A 61 5.08 -8.09 9.41
N GLU A 62 4.82 -7.09 10.23
CA GLU A 62 3.55 -6.91 10.92
C GLU A 62 2.41 -6.48 9.99
N ILE A 63 2.73 -5.89 8.86
CA ILE A 63 1.72 -5.40 7.91
C ILE A 63 1.24 -6.52 6.99
N GLU A 64 2.08 -7.45 6.63
CA GLU A 64 1.69 -8.56 5.76
C GLU A 64 0.47 -9.33 6.29
N PRO A 65 0.39 -9.71 7.57
CA PRO A 65 -0.79 -10.40 8.09
C PRO A 65 -2.08 -9.58 8.00
N LEU A 66 -1.98 -8.26 8.07
CA LEU A 66 -3.15 -7.39 7.93
C LEU A 66 -3.71 -7.45 6.51
N LEU A 67 -2.83 -7.46 5.52
CA LEU A 67 -3.23 -7.62 4.12
C LEU A 67 -3.76 -9.03 3.85
N ALA A 68 -3.18 -10.03 4.49
CA ALA A 68 -3.56 -11.44 4.32
C ALA A 68 -5.00 -11.74 4.76
N ARG A 69 -5.58 -10.90 5.59
CA ARG A 69 -6.99 -11.02 6.00
C ARG A 69 -7.95 -10.72 4.84
N ARG A 70 -7.49 -10.16 3.74
CA ARG A 70 -8.30 -9.77 2.58
C ARG A 70 -9.40 -8.77 2.93
N LYS A 71 -9.21 -8.04 4.00
CA LYS A 71 -10.15 -7.03 4.48
C LYS A 71 -9.45 -5.70 4.61
N LEU A 72 -10.21 -4.65 4.44
CA LEU A 72 -9.75 -3.32 4.69
C LEU A 72 -9.40 -3.17 6.18
N TYR A 73 -8.18 -2.74 6.45
CA TYR A 73 -7.71 -2.48 7.81
C TYR A 73 -7.76 -0.99 8.10
N THR A 74 -8.31 -0.63 9.23
CA THR A 74 -8.29 0.72 9.76
C THR A 74 -7.62 0.70 11.13
N ALA A 75 -6.69 1.64 11.33
CA ALA A 75 -5.98 1.73 12.59
C ALA A 75 -6.94 2.00 13.75
N PRO A 76 -6.65 1.45 14.93
CA PRO A 76 -7.43 1.75 16.13
C PRO A 76 -7.31 3.23 16.51
N ALA A 77 -8.29 3.73 17.24
CA ALA A 77 -8.29 5.09 17.75
C ALA A 77 -7.10 5.36 18.68
N SER A 78 -6.69 4.33 19.43
CA SER A 78 -5.52 4.43 20.32
C SER A 78 -4.24 4.44 19.49
N ALA A 79 -3.50 5.54 19.57
CA ALA A 79 -2.22 5.67 18.87
C ALA A 79 -1.20 4.61 19.31
N ALA A 80 -1.27 4.16 20.57
CA ALA A 80 -0.34 3.17 21.10
C ALA A 80 -0.47 1.80 20.44
N GLU A 81 -1.61 1.51 19.81
CA GLU A 81 -1.86 0.23 19.16
C GLU A 81 -1.61 0.25 17.64
N ARG A 82 -1.08 1.34 17.12
CA ARG A 82 -0.82 1.46 15.68
C ARG A 82 0.47 0.75 15.28
N GLU A 83 0.42 0.09 14.13
CA GLU A 83 1.58 -0.60 13.60
C GLU A 83 2.60 0.36 12.99
N PRO A 84 3.88 0.21 13.30
CA PRO A 84 4.92 1.04 12.69
C PRO A 84 5.06 0.76 11.18
N LEU A 85 5.38 1.82 10.45
CA LEU A 85 5.77 1.78 9.06
C LEU A 85 6.97 2.72 8.92
N GLY A 86 8.18 2.18 9.10
CA GLY A 86 9.38 2.98 9.26
C GLY A 86 9.28 3.86 10.51
N SER A 87 9.56 5.14 10.38
CA SER A 87 9.37 6.13 11.44
C SER A 87 7.93 6.62 11.57
N ARG A 88 7.06 6.13 10.72
CA ARG A 88 5.65 6.52 10.65
C ARG A 88 4.77 5.37 11.14
N TYR A 89 3.45 5.55 11.07
CA TYR A 89 2.49 4.57 11.58
C TYR A 89 1.37 4.33 10.58
N LEU A 90 0.96 3.08 10.47
CA LEU A 90 -0.10 2.67 9.55
C LEU A 90 -1.46 3.19 10.03
N LEU A 91 -2.19 3.86 9.14
CA LEU A 91 -3.54 4.35 9.40
C LEU A 91 -4.60 3.49 8.72
N CYS A 92 -4.28 2.97 7.55
CA CYS A 92 -5.21 2.15 6.76
C CYS A 92 -4.40 1.24 5.85
N ALA A 93 -4.90 0.05 5.61
CA ALA A 93 -4.33 -0.87 4.63
C ALA A 93 -5.45 -1.49 3.81
N ALA A 94 -5.43 -1.23 2.50
CA ALA A 94 -6.39 -1.78 1.57
C ALA A 94 -5.71 -2.84 0.71
N PRO A 95 -6.07 -4.12 0.83
CA PRO A 95 -5.45 -5.18 0.05
C PRO A 95 -5.71 -5.01 -1.45
N ILE A 96 -4.70 -5.30 -2.25
CA ILE A 96 -4.83 -5.35 -3.71
C ILE A 96 -5.01 -6.82 -4.06
N LEU A 97 -6.23 -7.16 -4.50
CA LEU A 97 -6.60 -8.54 -4.82
C LEU A 97 -6.72 -8.70 -6.33
N VAL A 98 -5.90 -9.59 -6.89
CA VAL A 98 -5.92 -9.93 -8.31
C VAL A 98 -6.36 -11.38 -8.43
N HIS A 99 -7.51 -11.62 -9.00
CA HIS A 99 -8.09 -12.96 -9.11
C HIS A 99 -8.14 -13.70 -7.76
N GLY A 100 -8.45 -12.94 -6.69
CA GLY A 100 -8.54 -13.48 -5.34
C GLY A 100 -7.22 -13.62 -4.59
N ASP A 101 -6.09 -13.42 -5.27
CA ASP A 101 -4.77 -13.48 -4.64
C ASP A 101 -4.30 -12.11 -4.21
N ILE A 102 -3.64 -12.05 -3.07
CA ILE A 102 -3.08 -10.80 -2.55
C ILE A 102 -1.78 -10.50 -3.27
N GLU A 103 -1.75 -9.38 -3.99
CA GLU A 103 -0.54 -8.92 -4.67
C GLU A 103 0.16 -7.79 -3.93
N GLY A 104 -0.52 -7.15 -3.01
CA GLY A 104 0.04 -6.06 -2.22
C GLY A 104 -1.05 -5.27 -1.51
N GLY A 105 -0.79 -4.00 -1.31
CA GLY A 105 -1.74 -3.13 -0.63
C GLY A 105 -1.51 -1.66 -0.89
N VAL A 106 -2.56 -0.88 -0.69
CA VAL A 106 -2.50 0.57 -0.59
C VAL A 106 -2.51 0.93 0.89
N LEU A 107 -1.48 1.62 1.33
CA LEU A 107 -1.25 1.95 2.73
C LEU A 107 -1.39 3.45 2.93
N LEU A 108 -2.21 3.85 3.88
CA LEU A 108 -2.25 5.23 4.37
C LEU A 108 -1.47 5.27 5.66
N HIS A 109 -0.66 6.27 5.85
CA HIS A 109 0.17 6.37 7.05
C HIS A 109 0.33 7.80 7.53
N GLY A 110 0.78 7.95 8.74
CA GLY A 110 0.98 9.25 9.35
C GLY A 110 1.77 9.17 10.63
N THR A 111 1.74 10.26 11.39
CA THR A 111 2.32 10.32 12.72
C THR A 111 1.29 9.85 13.76
N LEU A 112 1.73 9.66 15.00
CA LEU A 112 0.81 9.31 16.08
C LEU A 112 -0.18 10.42 16.45
N ARG A 113 0.04 11.64 15.94
CA ARG A 113 -0.86 12.77 16.17
C ARG A 113 -2.10 12.76 15.29
N GLU A 114 -2.04 12.03 14.18
CA GLU A 114 -3.14 11.98 13.24
C GLU A 114 -4.23 11.07 13.77
N ALA A 115 -5.47 11.52 13.58
CA ALA A 115 -6.63 10.70 13.94
C ALA A 115 -6.74 9.48 13.03
N ALA A 116 -7.42 8.45 13.50
CA ALA A 116 -7.81 7.34 12.64
C ALA A 116 -8.62 7.88 11.45
N PRO A 117 -8.43 7.33 10.23
CA PRO A 117 -9.09 7.86 9.05
C PRO A 117 -10.61 7.68 9.12
N ASN A 118 -11.35 8.61 8.53
CA ASN A 118 -12.79 8.49 8.43
C ASN A 118 -13.19 7.52 7.32
N ALA A 119 -14.47 7.20 7.24
CA ALA A 119 -14.99 6.24 6.28
C ALA A 119 -14.73 6.65 4.82
N GLU A 120 -14.77 7.95 4.51
CA GLU A 120 -14.52 8.45 3.16
C GLU A 120 -13.05 8.20 2.75
N THR A 121 -12.12 8.49 3.63
CA THR A 121 -10.68 8.26 3.40
C THR A 121 -10.40 6.78 3.20
N VAL A 122 -10.99 5.93 4.03
CA VAL A 122 -10.85 4.47 3.94
C VAL A 122 -11.41 3.95 2.63
N ARG A 123 -12.57 4.44 2.19
CA ARG A 123 -13.14 4.05 0.89
C ARG A 123 -12.28 4.49 -0.28
N ALA A 124 -11.65 5.65 -0.18
CA ALA A 124 -10.73 6.11 -1.23
C ALA A 124 -9.53 5.18 -1.37
N ALA A 125 -8.98 4.71 -0.26
CA ALA A 125 -7.89 3.73 -0.28
C ALA A 125 -8.35 2.40 -0.90
N ALA A 126 -9.55 1.93 -0.56
CA ALA A 126 -10.12 0.72 -1.13
C ALA A 126 -10.33 0.86 -2.65
N THR A 127 -10.82 2.02 -3.10
CA THR A 127 -10.99 2.31 -4.53
C THR A 127 -9.65 2.30 -5.26
N ALA A 128 -8.62 2.88 -4.66
CA ALA A 128 -7.28 2.85 -5.24
C ALA A 128 -6.75 1.42 -5.39
N ALA A 129 -6.95 0.60 -4.36
CA ALA A 129 -6.55 -0.81 -4.41
C ALA A 129 -7.30 -1.57 -5.51
N GLU A 130 -8.59 -1.32 -5.66
CA GLU A 130 -9.39 -1.94 -6.72
C GLU A 130 -8.94 -1.48 -8.10
N PHE A 131 -8.65 -0.20 -8.28
CA PHE A 131 -8.11 0.31 -9.54
C PHE A 131 -6.81 -0.39 -9.92
N LEU A 132 -5.88 -0.50 -8.99
CA LEU A 132 -4.60 -1.15 -9.27
C LEU A 132 -4.79 -2.65 -9.56
N ALA A 133 -5.69 -3.31 -8.85
CA ALA A 133 -6.02 -4.70 -9.12
C ALA A 133 -6.54 -4.89 -10.54
N ARG A 134 -7.48 -4.04 -10.97
CA ARG A 134 -8.04 -4.09 -12.34
C ARG A 134 -6.98 -3.85 -13.40
N TRP A 135 -6.08 -2.91 -13.14
CA TRP A 135 -4.96 -2.66 -14.03
C TRP A 135 -4.10 -3.90 -14.22
N MET A 136 -3.85 -4.63 -13.14
CA MET A 136 -3.01 -5.83 -13.18
C MET A 136 -3.69 -7.03 -13.83
N GLU A 137 -5.02 -7.03 -13.90
CA GLU A 137 -5.80 -8.11 -14.51
C GLU A 137 -5.83 -8.04 -16.04
N GLU A 138 -5.39 -6.96 -16.61
CA GLU A 138 -5.37 -6.77 -18.06
C GLU A 138 -4.25 -7.53 -18.78
#